data_64ef66e9f4bdd2cf2292a1346e3dd0f9
#
_entry.id   64ef66e9f4bdd2cf2292a1346e3dd0f9
#
_cell.length_a   1.000
_cell.length_b   1.000
_cell.length_c   1.000
_cell.angle_alpha   90.00
_cell.angle_beta   90.00
_cell.angle_gamma   90.00
#
_symmetry.space_group_name_H-M   'P 1'
#
loop_
_entity.id
_entity.type
_entity.pdbx_description
1 polymer ?
#
loop_
_entity_poly.entity_id
_entity_poly.type
_entity_poly.pdbx_seq_one_letter_code
_entity_poly.pdbx_strand_id
1 'polypeptide(L)'
;MSVSVEKLENSMAKLTIEVSAEDFTKAIEKAYQKEKNRISIPGFRKGKAPRKIVEKMYGAGIFYEEAANTCINESYENAAKESGEDIVSNPSIDVTQIEEGKSFIYTAEVALKPPVSLGKYKGVSITKQAPVEVTDEEVENELKRQQDANGKIQDVTDRPVADGDMIKLDFAGTVDGEAFDGGTATDYDLTVGSHSFIPGFEEQLVGMNVGEEKDVEVTFPEDYHEKKLAGKPAVFHCKVNSVKTKVLPELNDAFADEVSEFSTLDEYKADIRKNLEVRKEEEHKNAKQNEAVAAAVEDAKIDIPEAMLRTQQENIANEFAQNMQYQGMRLETYLQYTGQTKEQFLEQLKPQAEQRIRNSLVLEAVAEAENIEVTDEDLKNEYQKMADQYHMPVENVEKVFESDQMKDDLKKDVRIRKAADFIADNAKETKKAKAPKAEADAAEEKPKKTRKAASKKETEAPAEDAE
;
A
#
# COMPACT_ATOMS: atom_id res chain seq x y z
N MET A 1 39.17 13.47 -1.37
CA MET A 1 38.42 12.24 -1.08
C MET A 1 39.03 11.12 -1.91
N SER A 2 39.18 9.92 -1.37
CA SER A 2 39.56 8.72 -2.11
C SER A 2 38.58 7.59 -1.82
N VAL A 3 38.35 6.76 -2.83
CA VAL A 3 37.41 5.63 -2.73
C VAL A 3 38.14 4.37 -3.18
N SER A 4 38.05 3.29 -2.40
CA SER A 4 38.50 1.96 -2.83
C SER A 4 37.31 0.99 -2.73
N VAL A 5 37.19 0.11 -3.72
CA VAL A 5 36.10 -0.86 -3.83
C VAL A 5 36.68 -2.25 -3.68
N GLU A 6 36.14 -3.03 -2.75
CA GLU A 6 36.41 -4.45 -2.58
C GLU A 6 35.12 -5.23 -2.86
N LYS A 7 35.13 -6.11 -3.88
CA LYS A 7 33.98 -6.97 -4.19
C LYS A 7 33.96 -8.16 -3.23
N LEU A 8 32.82 -8.38 -2.63
CA LEU A 8 32.55 -9.47 -1.71
C LEU A 8 31.70 -10.55 -2.41
N GLU A 9 31.44 -11.65 -1.72
CA GLU A 9 30.55 -12.70 -2.18
C GLU A 9 29.08 -12.21 -2.22
N ASN A 10 28.20 -12.94 -2.92
CA ASN A 10 26.75 -12.68 -3.00
C ASN A 10 26.37 -11.28 -3.52
N SER A 11 27.09 -10.80 -4.54
CA SER A 11 26.86 -9.46 -5.14
C SER A 11 26.93 -8.31 -4.11
N MET A 12 27.78 -8.45 -3.10
CA MET A 12 28.09 -7.39 -2.15
C MET A 12 29.39 -6.68 -2.50
N ALA A 13 29.53 -5.44 -2.09
CA ALA A 13 30.78 -4.68 -2.17
C ALA A 13 31.01 -3.86 -0.90
N LYS A 14 32.26 -3.67 -0.57
CA LYS A 14 32.71 -2.81 0.53
C LYS A 14 33.45 -1.61 -0.07
N LEU A 15 32.87 -0.46 0.11
CA LEU A 15 33.45 0.83 -0.25
C LEU A 15 34.22 1.36 0.96
N THR A 16 35.54 1.61 0.83
CA THR A 16 36.29 2.33 1.84
C THR A 16 36.49 3.76 1.37
N ILE A 17 35.95 4.70 2.13
CA ILE A 17 35.92 6.12 1.79
C ILE A 17 36.80 6.87 2.77
N GLU A 18 37.74 7.64 2.24
CA GLU A 18 38.64 8.48 3.02
C GLU A 18 38.35 9.96 2.72
N VAL A 19 37.92 10.68 3.75
CA VAL A 19 37.71 12.12 3.74
C VAL A 19 38.92 12.81 4.31
N SER A 20 39.39 13.89 3.67
CA SER A 20 40.62 14.57 4.12
C SER A 20 40.51 15.12 5.55
N ALA A 21 41.65 15.17 6.25
CA ALA A 21 41.71 15.76 7.61
C ALA A 21 41.21 17.23 7.64
N GLU A 22 41.40 17.97 6.53
CA GLU A 22 40.89 19.35 6.43
C GLU A 22 39.36 19.40 6.37
N ASP A 23 38.76 18.54 5.58
CA ASP A 23 37.30 18.51 5.40
C ASP A 23 36.62 17.96 6.67
N PHE A 24 37.22 16.95 7.33
CA PHE A 24 36.74 16.49 8.61
C PHE A 24 36.82 17.60 9.70
N THR A 25 37.91 18.38 9.72
CA THR A 25 38.06 19.52 10.65
C THR A 25 36.98 20.59 10.38
N LYS A 26 36.64 20.86 9.10
CA LYS A 26 35.53 21.76 8.74
C LYS A 26 34.18 21.20 9.21
N ALA A 27 33.98 19.89 9.10
CA ALA A 27 32.76 19.22 9.57
C ALA A 27 32.62 19.31 11.10
N ILE A 28 33.71 19.13 11.86
CA ILE A 28 33.72 19.33 13.32
C ILE A 28 33.35 20.78 13.65
N GLU A 29 33.85 21.77 12.92
CA GLU A 29 33.47 23.18 13.15
C GLU A 29 31.98 23.43 12.83
N LYS A 30 31.44 22.86 11.75
CA LYS A 30 29.99 22.90 11.43
C LYS A 30 29.18 22.27 12.57
N ALA A 31 29.58 21.10 13.07
CA ALA A 31 28.95 20.39 14.18
C ALA A 31 28.93 21.24 15.46
N TYR A 32 30.06 21.86 15.81
CA TYR A 32 30.13 22.81 16.92
C TYR A 32 29.17 23.99 16.74
N GLN A 33 29.11 24.62 15.56
CA GLN A 33 28.21 25.74 15.30
C GLN A 33 26.72 25.37 15.47
N LYS A 34 26.35 24.14 15.08
CA LYS A 34 25.00 23.59 15.21
C LYS A 34 24.64 23.31 16.69
N GLU A 35 25.58 22.70 17.44
CA GLU A 35 25.32 22.21 18.80
C GLU A 35 25.64 23.22 19.90
N LYS A 36 26.48 24.26 19.66
CA LYS A 36 26.93 25.22 20.70
C LYS A 36 25.79 25.85 21.52
N ASN A 37 24.62 26.02 20.90
CA ASN A 37 23.45 26.61 21.57
C ASN A 37 22.72 25.62 22.50
N ARG A 38 23.05 24.35 22.43
CA ARG A 38 22.51 23.30 23.30
C ARG A 38 23.39 23.02 24.49
N ILE A 39 24.69 23.34 24.37
CA ILE A 39 25.72 23.08 25.39
C ILE A 39 25.79 24.24 26.40
N SER A 40 25.76 23.90 27.67
CA SER A 40 25.93 24.85 28.78
C SER A 40 27.24 24.61 29.48
N ILE A 41 28.10 25.65 29.58
CA ILE A 41 29.42 25.59 30.23
C ILE A 41 29.46 26.58 31.37
N PRO A 42 29.86 26.18 32.59
CA PRO A 42 30.05 27.09 33.70
C PRO A 42 31.02 28.22 33.33
N GLY A 43 30.63 29.45 33.62
CA GLY A 43 31.42 30.65 33.31
C GLY A 43 31.22 31.22 31.89
N PHE A 44 30.44 30.58 31.04
CA PHE A 44 30.12 31.11 29.72
C PHE A 44 28.61 31.23 29.51
N ARG A 45 28.22 32.29 28.80
CA ARG A 45 26.84 32.41 28.35
C ARG A 45 26.60 31.33 27.29
N LYS A 46 25.42 30.69 27.35
CA LYS A 46 25.00 29.63 26.43
C LYS A 46 25.26 30.03 24.97
N GLY A 47 25.95 29.16 24.22
CA GLY A 47 26.33 29.38 22.82
C GLY A 47 27.56 30.27 22.59
N LYS A 48 28.23 30.76 23.67
CA LYS A 48 29.41 31.65 23.60
C LYS A 48 30.72 31.02 24.05
N ALA A 49 30.72 29.79 24.56
CA ALA A 49 31.94 29.09 24.93
C ALA A 49 32.72 28.69 23.66
N PRO A 50 34.02 29.00 23.55
CA PRO A 50 34.83 28.58 22.42
C PRO A 50 34.90 27.05 22.30
N ARG A 51 34.98 26.54 21.08
CA ARG A 51 35.03 25.09 20.79
C ARG A 51 36.05 24.35 21.66
N LYS A 52 37.29 24.84 21.73
CA LYS A 52 38.35 24.25 22.56
C LYS A 52 38.03 24.11 24.02
N ILE A 53 37.21 25.00 24.58
CA ILE A 53 36.77 24.93 25.98
C ILE A 53 35.71 23.84 26.14
N VAL A 54 34.81 23.70 25.16
CA VAL A 54 33.81 22.62 25.14
C VAL A 54 34.50 21.27 25.08
N GLU A 55 35.43 21.08 24.15
CA GLU A 55 36.22 19.86 23.97
C GLU A 55 37.06 19.51 25.20
N LYS A 56 37.61 20.53 25.91
CA LYS A 56 38.36 20.29 27.14
C LYS A 56 37.48 19.75 28.26
N MET A 57 36.22 20.17 28.33
CA MET A 57 35.28 19.74 29.37
C MET A 57 34.57 18.45 29.10
N TYR A 58 34.18 18.23 27.87
CA TYR A 58 33.34 17.07 27.45
C TYR A 58 34.10 16.02 26.63
N GLY A 59 35.37 16.28 26.30
CA GLY A 59 36.19 15.46 25.43
C GLY A 59 36.16 15.91 23.97
N ALA A 60 37.24 15.65 23.22
CA ALA A 60 37.36 16.03 21.81
C ALA A 60 36.26 15.38 20.93
N GLY A 61 35.79 14.20 21.34
CA GLY A 61 34.80 13.43 20.58
C GLY A 61 33.35 13.95 20.62
N ILE A 62 33.06 15.00 21.43
CA ILE A 62 31.66 15.48 21.59
C ILE A 62 30.99 15.88 20.27
N PHE A 63 31.78 16.29 19.27
CA PHE A 63 31.29 16.73 17.96
C PHE A 63 31.50 15.69 16.87
N TYR A 64 32.12 14.53 17.19
CA TYR A 64 32.52 13.57 16.18
C TYR A 64 31.36 12.87 15.50
N GLU A 65 30.31 12.53 16.25
CA GLU A 65 29.12 11.87 15.68
C GLU A 65 28.42 12.78 14.63
N GLU A 66 28.17 14.04 14.98
CA GLU A 66 27.55 14.98 14.06
C GLU A 66 28.46 15.34 12.88
N ALA A 67 29.78 15.43 13.11
CA ALA A 67 30.76 15.67 12.07
C ALA A 67 30.87 14.49 11.12
N ALA A 68 30.87 13.26 11.66
CA ALA A 68 30.87 12.03 10.86
C ALA A 68 29.61 11.95 9.98
N ASN A 69 28.44 12.14 10.55
CA ASN A 69 27.18 12.17 9.80
C ASN A 69 27.19 13.20 8.68
N THR A 70 27.74 14.40 8.96
CA THR A 70 27.91 15.45 7.94
C THR A 70 28.84 15.01 6.82
N CYS A 71 30.00 14.44 7.16
CA CYS A 71 30.99 13.94 6.17
C CYS A 71 30.41 12.79 5.34
N ILE A 72 29.72 11.84 5.98
CA ILE A 72 29.12 10.69 5.29
C ILE A 72 28.09 11.19 4.27
N ASN A 73 27.16 12.08 4.68
CA ASN A 73 26.13 12.60 3.81
C ASN A 73 26.69 13.42 2.63
N GLU A 74 27.77 14.19 2.86
CA GLU A 74 28.40 15.00 1.81
C GLU A 74 29.29 14.17 0.86
N SER A 75 29.85 13.03 1.32
CA SER A 75 30.83 12.26 0.55
C SER A 75 30.30 10.99 -0.09
N TYR A 76 29.31 10.32 0.53
CA TYR A 76 28.86 9.00 0.10
C TYR A 76 28.32 8.99 -1.34
N GLU A 77 27.46 9.97 -1.70
CA GLU A 77 26.89 10.02 -3.05
C GLU A 77 27.96 10.16 -4.14
N ASN A 78 28.97 11.00 -3.88
CA ASN A 78 30.10 11.16 -4.81
C ASN A 78 30.97 9.90 -4.85
N ALA A 79 31.18 9.26 -3.70
CA ALA A 79 31.93 8.02 -3.60
C ALA A 79 31.24 6.88 -4.35
N ALA A 80 29.93 6.78 -4.25
CA ALA A 80 29.12 5.81 -4.99
C ALA A 80 29.23 6.02 -6.52
N LYS A 81 29.17 7.27 -6.98
CA LYS A 81 29.36 7.61 -8.40
C LYS A 81 30.78 7.31 -8.90
N GLU A 82 31.81 7.65 -8.10
CA GLU A 82 33.22 7.39 -8.45
C GLU A 82 33.55 5.88 -8.47
N SER A 83 32.80 5.06 -7.70
CA SER A 83 33.01 3.61 -7.69
C SER A 83 32.72 2.95 -9.04
N GLY A 84 31.81 3.53 -9.84
CA GLY A 84 31.37 2.98 -11.12
C GLY A 84 30.55 1.69 -11.00
N GLU A 85 30.13 1.32 -9.79
CA GLU A 85 29.35 0.11 -9.52
C GLU A 85 27.85 0.43 -9.41
N ASP A 86 26.99 -0.47 -9.88
CA ASP A 86 25.55 -0.39 -9.77
C ASP A 86 25.09 -0.77 -8.35
N ILE A 87 25.02 0.20 -7.46
CA ILE A 87 24.61 0.03 -6.07
C ILE A 87 23.08 0.02 -5.98
N VAL A 88 22.52 -1.04 -5.38
CA VAL A 88 21.07 -1.30 -5.31
C VAL A 88 20.53 -1.41 -3.89
N SER A 89 21.33 -1.05 -2.88
CA SER A 89 20.90 -1.05 -1.48
C SER A 89 21.34 0.21 -0.74
N ASN A 90 20.67 0.47 0.39
CA ASN A 90 21.20 1.41 1.38
C ASN A 90 22.54 0.92 1.92
N PRO A 91 23.50 1.82 2.18
CA PRO A 91 24.79 1.43 2.75
C PRO A 91 24.68 1.04 4.22
N SER A 92 25.34 -0.04 4.62
CA SER A 92 25.68 -0.31 6.01
C SER A 92 27.01 0.35 6.32
N ILE A 93 27.00 1.37 7.18
CA ILE A 93 28.16 2.22 7.43
C ILE A 93 28.85 1.81 8.74
N ASP A 94 30.17 1.62 8.65
CA ASP A 94 31.05 1.42 9.82
C ASP A 94 32.20 2.42 9.79
N VAL A 95 32.50 3.04 10.94
CA VAL A 95 33.56 4.06 11.06
C VAL A 95 34.84 3.41 11.51
N THR A 96 35.84 3.42 10.64
CA THR A 96 37.13 2.80 10.90
C THR A 96 38.12 3.75 11.58
N GLN A 97 38.11 5.04 11.21
CA GLN A 97 38.99 6.05 11.80
C GLN A 97 38.29 7.37 11.99
N ILE A 98 38.23 7.86 13.23
CA ILE A 98 37.65 9.15 13.60
C ILE A 98 38.52 9.84 14.66
N GLU A 99 39.39 10.74 14.21
CA GLU A 99 40.29 11.49 15.08
C GLU A 99 40.63 12.85 14.47
N GLU A 100 40.58 13.94 15.26
CA GLU A 100 40.95 15.27 14.77
C GLU A 100 42.43 15.32 14.28
N GLY A 101 42.63 15.94 13.12
CA GLY A 101 43.94 16.06 12.49
C GLY A 101 44.38 14.84 11.67
N LYS A 102 43.55 13.79 11.65
CA LYS A 102 43.70 12.64 10.74
C LYS A 102 42.55 12.62 9.73
N SER A 103 42.73 11.89 8.62
CA SER A 103 41.63 11.64 7.70
C SER A 103 40.51 10.85 8.39
N PHE A 104 39.26 11.20 8.08
CA PHE A 104 38.11 10.43 8.49
C PHE A 104 37.89 9.29 7.53
N ILE A 105 37.93 8.04 8.03
CA ILE A 105 37.79 6.83 7.21
C ILE A 105 36.56 6.05 7.68
N TYR A 106 35.70 5.73 6.76
CA TYR A 106 34.56 4.87 7.01
C TYR A 106 34.38 3.86 5.88
N THR A 107 33.74 2.76 6.17
CA THR A 107 33.38 1.74 5.19
C THR A 107 31.87 1.71 5.00
N ALA A 108 31.43 1.49 3.77
CA ALA A 108 30.04 1.31 3.41
C ALA A 108 29.91 -0.06 2.71
N GLU A 109 29.20 -0.98 3.35
CA GLU A 109 28.85 -2.25 2.74
C GLU A 109 27.53 -2.09 2.00
N VAL A 110 27.52 -2.44 0.70
CA VAL A 110 26.40 -2.23 -0.22
C VAL A 110 26.16 -3.48 -1.05
N ALA A 111 24.91 -3.69 -1.48
CA ALA A 111 24.60 -4.67 -2.51
C ALA A 111 24.77 -4.06 -3.89
N LEU A 112 25.45 -4.80 -4.76
CA LEU A 112 25.51 -4.52 -6.19
C LEU A 112 24.38 -5.24 -6.92
N LYS A 113 23.99 -4.72 -8.08
CA LYS A 113 23.00 -5.36 -8.95
C LYS A 113 23.45 -6.81 -9.26
N PRO A 114 22.65 -7.82 -8.85
CA PRO A 114 23.01 -9.21 -9.06
C PRO A 114 22.88 -9.59 -10.54
N PRO A 115 23.69 -10.52 -11.06
CA PRO A 115 23.56 -11.03 -12.40
C PRO A 115 22.27 -11.83 -12.55
N VAL A 116 21.54 -11.60 -13.64
CA VAL A 116 20.31 -12.30 -13.97
C VAL A 116 20.57 -13.34 -15.05
N SER A 117 20.27 -14.61 -14.75
CA SER A 117 20.22 -15.64 -15.77
C SER A 117 18.81 -15.76 -16.29
N LEU A 118 18.55 -15.15 -17.46
CA LEU A 118 17.24 -15.20 -18.09
C LEU A 118 16.89 -16.65 -18.49
N GLY A 119 15.67 -17.06 -18.12
CA GLY A 119 15.05 -18.28 -18.62
C GLY A 119 14.32 -18.03 -19.94
N LYS A 120 13.22 -18.73 -20.14
CA LYS A 120 12.38 -18.56 -21.31
C LYS A 120 11.45 -17.37 -21.11
N TYR A 121 11.77 -16.23 -21.71
CA TYR A 121 10.94 -15.02 -21.71
C TYR A 121 10.20 -14.76 -23.03
N LYS A 122 10.61 -15.40 -24.16
CA LYS A 122 9.89 -15.38 -25.45
C LYS A 122 8.98 -16.58 -25.59
N GLY A 123 7.72 -16.34 -25.92
CA GLY A 123 6.72 -17.39 -26.10
C GLY A 123 6.36 -18.10 -24.81
N VAL A 124 6.35 -17.38 -23.69
CA VAL A 124 5.79 -17.84 -22.41
C VAL A 124 4.32 -18.18 -22.59
N SER A 125 3.83 -19.18 -21.85
CA SER A 125 2.44 -19.60 -21.95
C SER A 125 1.59 -18.81 -20.95
N ILE A 126 0.59 -18.11 -21.44
CA ILE A 126 -0.39 -17.37 -20.65
C ILE A 126 -1.80 -17.93 -20.88
N THR A 127 -2.69 -17.64 -19.94
CA THR A 127 -4.11 -18.01 -20.07
C THR A 127 -4.76 -17.17 -21.15
N LYS A 128 -5.51 -17.81 -22.05
CA LYS A 128 -6.34 -17.05 -22.98
C LYS A 128 -7.43 -16.33 -22.21
N GLN A 129 -7.38 -15.02 -22.24
CA GLN A 129 -8.39 -14.18 -21.61
C GLN A 129 -9.65 -14.09 -22.49
N ALA A 130 -10.80 -13.83 -21.85
CA ALA A 130 -12.04 -13.57 -22.58
C ALA A 130 -11.91 -12.27 -23.40
N PRO A 131 -12.56 -12.18 -24.56
CA PRO A 131 -12.59 -10.92 -25.32
C PRO A 131 -13.21 -9.80 -24.48
N VAL A 132 -12.71 -8.59 -24.67
CA VAL A 132 -13.26 -7.41 -24.02
C VAL A 132 -14.61 -7.09 -24.66
N GLU A 133 -15.69 -7.25 -23.89
CA GLU A 133 -17.04 -6.88 -24.29
C GLU A 133 -17.67 -6.05 -23.17
N VAL A 134 -18.29 -4.94 -23.52
CA VAL A 134 -19.08 -4.11 -22.60
C VAL A 134 -20.54 -4.41 -22.85
N THR A 135 -21.22 -4.93 -21.83
CA THR A 135 -22.63 -5.26 -21.89
C THR A 135 -23.50 -4.02 -21.64
N ASP A 136 -24.73 -4.03 -22.13
CA ASP A 136 -25.69 -2.97 -21.85
C ASP A 136 -25.98 -2.85 -20.34
N GLU A 137 -25.96 -3.98 -19.62
CA GLU A 137 -26.13 -4.01 -18.15
C GLU A 137 -25.03 -3.25 -17.43
N GLU A 138 -23.76 -3.34 -17.87
CA GLU A 138 -22.66 -2.59 -17.28
C GLU A 138 -22.79 -1.08 -17.51
N VAL A 139 -23.26 -0.68 -18.69
CA VAL A 139 -23.55 0.72 -19.01
C VAL A 139 -24.69 1.24 -18.14
N GLU A 140 -25.77 0.45 -17.96
CA GLU A 140 -26.88 0.82 -17.09
C GLU A 140 -26.47 0.90 -15.62
N ASN A 141 -25.60 -0.02 -15.16
CA ASN A 141 -25.09 0.00 -13.79
C ASN A 141 -24.22 1.23 -13.53
N GLU A 142 -23.36 1.61 -14.47
CA GLU A 142 -22.56 2.83 -14.36
C GLU A 142 -23.46 4.08 -14.40
N LEU A 143 -24.45 4.10 -15.25
CA LEU A 143 -25.43 5.19 -15.31
C LEU A 143 -26.23 5.31 -14.00
N LYS A 144 -26.63 4.19 -13.39
CA LYS A 144 -27.27 4.18 -12.06
C LYS A 144 -26.35 4.68 -10.96
N ARG A 145 -25.06 4.35 -11.03
CA ARG A 145 -24.07 4.90 -10.09
C ARG A 145 -23.95 6.41 -10.21
N GLN A 146 -23.94 6.93 -11.43
CA GLN A 146 -23.93 8.38 -11.67
C GLN A 146 -25.23 9.04 -11.21
N GLN A 147 -26.37 8.41 -11.45
CA GLN A 147 -27.68 8.85 -10.96
C GLN A 147 -27.69 8.91 -9.43
N ASP A 148 -27.17 7.87 -8.78
CA ASP A 148 -27.10 7.81 -7.32
C ASP A 148 -26.15 8.87 -6.77
N ALA A 149 -24.96 9.07 -7.37
CA ALA A 149 -24.01 10.10 -6.96
C ALA A 149 -24.59 11.52 -7.03
N ASN A 150 -25.50 11.77 -7.97
CA ASN A 150 -26.18 13.06 -8.18
C ASN A 150 -27.55 13.15 -7.52
N GLY A 151 -27.94 12.16 -6.70
CA GLY A 151 -29.17 12.17 -5.92
C GLY A 151 -29.19 13.31 -4.90
N LYS A 152 -30.31 14.05 -4.83
CA LYS A 152 -30.48 15.17 -3.90
C LYS A 152 -31.14 14.68 -2.61
N ILE A 153 -30.55 14.99 -1.48
CA ILE A 153 -31.08 14.64 -0.16
C ILE A 153 -32.14 15.67 0.20
N GLN A 154 -33.36 15.22 0.53
CA GLN A 154 -34.51 16.04 0.94
C GLN A 154 -35.07 15.55 2.27
N ASP A 155 -35.51 16.50 3.12
CA ASP A 155 -36.19 16.17 4.36
C ASP A 155 -37.58 15.64 4.06
N VAL A 156 -37.98 14.58 4.74
CA VAL A 156 -39.31 13.96 4.66
C VAL A 156 -40.09 14.22 5.94
N THR A 157 -41.20 14.92 5.81
CA THR A 157 -42.04 15.28 6.96
C THR A 157 -43.52 14.83 6.80
N ASP A 158 -43.87 14.33 5.64
CA ASP A 158 -45.25 14.07 5.21
C ASP A 158 -45.61 12.59 5.08
N ARG A 159 -44.63 11.70 5.27
CA ARG A 159 -44.81 10.26 5.22
C ARG A 159 -43.97 9.53 6.26
N PRO A 160 -44.33 8.29 6.61
CA PRO A 160 -43.48 7.45 7.46
C PRO A 160 -42.18 7.03 6.75
N VAL A 161 -41.22 6.51 7.56
CA VAL A 161 -39.96 5.92 7.12
C VAL A 161 -40.22 4.81 6.09
N ALA A 162 -39.51 4.87 4.99
CA ALA A 162 -39.50 3.85 3.94
C ALA A 162 -38.10 3.22 3.80
N ASP A 163 -38.06 2.11 3.12
CA ASP A 163 -36.77 1.48 2.73
C ASP A 163 -35.96 2.43 1.83
N GLY A 164 -34.67 2.54 2.09
CA GLY A 164 -33.75 3.48 1.43
C GLY A 164 -33.68 4.87 2.07
N ASP A 165 -34.56 5.21 3.05
CA ASP A 165 -34.49 6.50 3.74
C ASP A 165 -33.30 6.57 4.70
N MET A 166 -32.72 7.75 4.80
CA MET A 166 -31.67 8.08 5.78
C MET A 166 -32.35 8.71 6.99
N ILE A 167 -32.20 8.08 8.15
CA ILE A 167 -32.83 8.52 9.40
C ILE A 167 -31.81 8.89 10.44
N LYS A 168 -32.14 9.86 11.30
CA LYS A 168 -31.45 10.05 12.58
C LYS A 168 -32.22 9.31 13.64
N LEU A 169 -31.58 8.36 14.28
CA LEU A 169 -32.13 7.41 15.21
C LEU A 169 -31.49 7.53 16.57
N ASP A 170 -32.28 7.67 17.62
CA ASP A 170 -31.88 7.36 18.97
C ASP A 170 -32.25 5.92 19.26
N PHE A 171 -31.36 5.17 19.83
CA PHE A 171 -31.67 3.81 20.28
C PHE A 171 -30.98 3.45 21.60
N ALA A 172 -31.65 2.63 22.39
CA ALA A 172 -31.17 2.09 23.64
C ALA A 172 -31.52 0.60 23.70
N GLY A 173 -30.48 -0.25 23.50
CA GLY A 173 -30.61 -1.70 23.49
C GLY A 173 -30.40 -2.34 24.85
N THR A 174 -31.22 -3.33 25.15
CA THR A 174 -31.09 -4.18 26.34
C THR A 174 -31.15 -5.65 25.97
N VAL A 175 -30.38 -6.48 26.69
CA VAL A 175 -30.45 -7.94 26.62
C VAL A 175 -30.74 -8.45 28.03
N ASP A 176 -31.76 -9.28 28.19
CA ASP A 176 -32.24 -9.74 29.49
C ASP A 176 -32.60 -8.61 30.49
N GLY A 177 -32.92 -7.40 29.94
CA GLY A 177 -33.23 -6.19 30.72
C GLY A 177 -32.01 -5.38 31.16
N GLU A 178 -30.80 -5.77 30.79
CA GLU A 178 -29.57 -5.05 31.10
C GLU A 178 -29.01 -4.37 29.83
N ALA A 179 -28.55 -3.11 29.96
CA ALA A 179 -27.89 -2.38 28.90
C ALA A 179 -26.48 -2.98 28.62
N PHE A 180 -26.04 -2.93 27.37
CA PHE A 180 -24.74 -3.45 26.96
C PHE A 180 -23.92 -2.40 26.19
N ASP A 181 -22.61 -2.58 26.20
CA ASP A 181 -21.69 -1.65 25.52
C ASP A 181 -21.95 -1.64 24.00
N GLY A 182 -22.09 -0.41 23.43
CA GLY A 182 -22.44 -0.23 22.03
C GLY A 182 -23.93 -0.36 21.70
N GLY A 183 -24.78 -0.68 22.70
CA GLY A 183 -26.22 -0.80 22.54
C GLY A 183 -26.99 0.54 22.54
N THR A 184 -26.32 1.69 22.78
CA THR A 184 -27.02 3.00 22.91
C THR A 184 -26.31 4.04 22.06
N ALA A 185 -27.09 4.81 21.30
CA ALA A 185 -26.62 5.99 20.59
C ALA A 185 -27.75 7.01 20.46
N THR A 186 -27.36 8.26 20.26
CA THR A 186 -28.26 9.40 19.98
C THR A 186 -27.87 10.04 18.65
N ASP A 187 -28.88 10.48 17.88
CA ASP A 187 -28.71 11.07 16.54
C ASP A 187 -27.84 10.24 15.59
N TYR A 188 -27.94 8.91 15.69
CA TYR A 188 -27.21 8.00 14.82
C TYR A 188 -27.75 8.06 13.39
N ASP A 189 -26.85 8.28 12.42
CA ASP A 189 -27.21 8.28 11.00
C ASP A 189 -27.34 6.85 10.48
N LEU A 190 -28.54 6.42 10.14
CA LEU A 190 -28.86 5.10 9.61
C LEU A 190 -29.59 5.21 8.27
N THR A 191 -29.11 4.48 7.28
CA THR A 191 -29.88 4.25 6.04
C THR A 191 -30.66 2.96 6.18
N VAL A 192 -31.97 3.04 6.14
CA VAL A 192 -32.86 1.87 6.29
C VAL A 192 -32.70 0.97 5.06
N GLY A 193 -32.47 -0.33 5.26
CA GLY A 193 -32.19 -1.27 4.19
C GLY A 193 -30.69 -1.41 3.85
N SER A 194 -29.81 -0.71 4.58
CA SER A 194 -28.34 -0.86 4.41
C SER A 194 -27.78 -2.16 4.96
N HIS A 195 -28.56 -2.86 5.78
CA HIS A 195 -28.15 -4.06 6.52
C HIS A 195 -26.91 -3.83 7.40
N SER A 196 -26.74 -2.61 7.89
CA SER A 196 -25.64 -2.26 8.81
C SER A 196 -25.94 -2.67 10.25
N PHE A 197 -27.21 -2.91 10.59
CA PHE A 197 -27.66 -3.45 11.85
C PHE A 197 -27.95 -4.95 11.77
N ILE A 198 -28.20 -5.56 12.93
CA ILE A 198 -28.58 -6.99 13.01
C ILE A 198 -29.88 -7.25 12.27
N PRO A 199 -30.02 -8.42 11.63
CA PRO A 199 -31.21 -8.75 10.83
C PRO A 199 -32.52 -8.56 11.60
N GLY A 200 -33.50 -7.97 10.94
CA GLY A 200 -34.83 -7.69 11.53
C GLY A 200 -34.91 -6.36 12.28
N PHE A 201 -33.82 -5.60 12.41
CA PHE A 201 -33.84 -4.29 13.07
C PHE A 201 -34.37 -3.19 12.17
N GLU A 202 -33.76 -3.03 10.99
CA GLU A 202 -34.08 -1.95 10.05
C GLU A 202 -35.50 -2.11 9.47
N GLU A 203 -35.89 -3.34 9.21
CA GLU A 203 -37.22 -3.66 8.67
C GLU A 203 -38.36 -3.24 9.63
N GLN A 204 -38.12 -3.26 10.94
CA GLN A 204 -39.13 -2.85 11.94
C GLN A 204 -39.20 -1.34 12.09
N LEU A 205 -38.20 -0.57 11.61
CA LEU A 205 -38.26 0.90 11.59
C LEU A 205 -39.10 1.44 10.43
N VAL A 206 -39.26 0.64 9.39
CA VAL A 206 -40.15 1.00 8.27
C VAL A 206 -41.60 1.21 8.77
N GLY A 207 -42.19 2.34 8.39
CA GLY A 207 -43.54 2.74 8.79
C GLY A 207 -43.58 3.61 10.04
N MET A 208 -42.47 3.88 10.74
CA MET A 208 -42.43 4.84 11.85
C MET A 208 -42.46 6.29 11.35
N ASN A 209 -43.07 7.17 12.13
CA ASN A 209 -43.11 8.60 11.84
C ASN A 209 -42.02 9.36 12.58
N VAL A 210 -41.69 10.55 12.13
CA VAL A 210 -40.75 11.44 12.84
C VAL A 210 -41.27 11.72 14.25
N GLY A 211 -40.40 11.53 15.27
CA GLY A 211 -40.73 11.69 16.68
C GLY A 211 -41.39 10.47 17.33
N GLU A 212 -41.69 9.43 16.58
CA GLU A 212 -42.28 8.19 17.09
C GLU A 212 -41.26 7.35 17.81
N GLU A 213 -41.68 6.73 18.91
CA GLU A 213 -40.88 5.82 19.73
C GLU A 213 -41.45 4.40 19.62
N LYS A 214 -40.61 3.41 19.45
CA LYS A 214 -40.99 2.00 19.30
C LYS A 214 -39.95 1.07 19.85
N ASP A 215 -40.38 0.00 20.49
CA ASP A 215 -39.53 -1.10 20.88
C ASP A 215 -39.34 -2.07 19.69
N VAL A 216 -38.09 -2.27 19.31
CA VAL A 216 -37.69 -3.15 18.22
C VAL A 216 -37.07 -4.40 18.83
N GLU A 217 -37.74 -5.55 18.64
CA GLU A 217 -37.33 -6.84 19.15
C GLU A 217 -36.55 -7.61 18.09
N VAL A 218 -35.30 -7.98 18.39
CA VAL A 218 -34.42 -8.70 17.46
C VAL A 218 -33.59 -9.76 18.20
N THR A 219 -33.05 -10.70 17.48
CA THR A 219 -32.14 -11.72 18.04
C THR A 219 -30.78 -11.59 17.39
N PHE A 220 -29.74 -11.49 18.19
CA PHE A 220 -28.36 -11.48 17.69
C PHE A 220 -28.05 -12.79 16.94
N PRO A 221 -27.34 -12.75 15.81
CA PRO A 221 -26.85 -13.93 15.11
C PRO A 221 -25.99 -14.83 16.02
N GLU A 222 -25.99 -16.14 15.79
CA GLU A 222 -25.20 -17.09 16.57
C GLU A 222 -23.68 -16.88 16.40
N ASP A 223 -23.25 -16.31 15.25
CA ASP A 223 -21.87 -16.00 14.90
C ASP A 223 -21.47 -14.55 15.20
N TYR A 224 -22.26 -13.85 16.03
CA TYR A 224 -21.97 -12.46 16.37
C TYR A 224 -20.62 -12.33 17.08
N HIS A 225 -19.83 -11.31 16.73
CA HIS A 225 -18.45 -11.11 17.21
C HIS A 225 -18.34 -11.01 18.74
N GLU A 226 -19.37 -10.44 19.43
CA GLU A 226 -19.40 -10.39 20.89
C GLU A 226 -20.14 -11.63 21.42
N LYS A 227 -19.38 -12.59 21.90
CA LYS A 227 -19.89 -13.90 22.39
C LYS A 227 -20.95 -13.83 23.50
N LYS A 228 -20.97 -12.73 24.27
CA LYS A 228 -21.96 -12.53 25.33
C LYS A 228 -23.35 -12.20 24.80
N LEU A 229 -23.43 -11.70 23.58
CA LEU A 229 -24.66 -11.27 22.91
C LEU A 229 -25.14 -12.31 21.88
N ALA A 230 -24.25 -13.15 21.36
CA ALA A 230 -24.54 -14.14 20.32
C ALA A 230 -25.76 -15.02 20.68
N GLY A 231 -26.73 -15.12 19.78
CA GLY A 231 -27.97 -15.90 19.91
C GLY A 231 -28.97 -15.38 20.93
N LYS A 232 -28.74 -14.24 21.58
CA LYS A 232 -29.66 -13.69 22.58
C LYS A 232 -30.70 -12.75 21.99
N PRO A 233 -31.92 -12.73 22.53
CA PRO A 233 -32.92 -11.72 22.21
C PRO A 233 -32.53 -10.38 22.83
N ALA A 234 -32.73 -9.32 22.07
CA ALA A 234 -32.50 -7.94 22.49
C ALA A 234 -33.72 -7.09 22.17
N VAL A 235 -33.96 -6.10 23.01
CA VAL A 235 -34.99 -5.10 22.80
C VAL A 235 -34.32 -3.73 22.69
N PHE A 236 -34.55 -3.03 21.60
CA PHE A 236 -34.07 -1.67 21.36
C PHE A 236 -35.23 -0.69 21.42
N HIS A 237 -35.17 0.21 22.37
CA HIS A 237 -36.06 1.35 22.41
C HIS A 237 -35.55 2.39 21.41
N CYS A 238 -36.29 2.57 20.31
CA CYS A 238 -35.88 3.38 19.17
C CYS A 238 -36.78 4.61 19.02
N LYS A 239 -36.18 5.77 18.68
CA LYS A 239 -36.84 7.01 18.38
C LYS A 239 -36.32 7.62 17.09
N VAL A 240 -37.20 7.91 16.13
CA VAL A 240 -36.82 8.55 14.87
C VAL A 240 -36.84 10.07 15.02
N ASN A 241 -35.69 10.71 14.96
CA ASN A 241 -35.54 12.16 15.13
C ASN A 241 -35.77 12.93 13.82
N SER A 242 -35.32 12.41 12.70
CA SER A 242 -35.54 12.99 11.37
C SER A 242 -35.47 11.92 10.29
N VAL A 243 -36.16 12.18 9.20
CA VAL A 243 -36.13 11.31 8.01
C VAL A 243 -35.73 12.15 6.81
N LYS A 244 -34.78 11.62 6.04
CA LYS A 244 -34.36 12.19 4.76
C LYS A 244 -34.42 11.13 3.69
N THR A 245 -34.78 11.52 2.50
CA THR A 245 -34.77 10.62 1.34
C THR A 245 -33.83 11.13 0.27
N LYS A 246 -33.23 10.22 -0.45
CA LYS A 246 -32.42 10.54 -1.60
C LYS A 246 -33.31 10.49 -2.85
N VAL A 247 -33.65 11.66 -3.35
CA VAL A 247 -34.41 11.77 -4.59
C VAL A 247 -33.44 11.66 -5.77
N LEU A 248 -33.58 10.58 -6.52
CA LEU A 248 -32.78 10.36 -7.72
C LEU A 248 -33.33 11.18 -8.88
N PRO A 249 -32.46 11.85 -9.66
CA PRO A 249 -32.92 12.54 -10.88
C PRO A 249 -33.45 11.53 -11.90
N GLU A 250 -34.37 11.93 -12.74
CA GLU A 250 -34.84 11.09 -13.86
C GLU A 250 -33.72 10.93 -14.90
N LEU A 251 -33.54 9.70 -15.38
CA LEU A 251 -32.58 9.42 -16.46
C LEU A 251 -33.15 9.88 -17.80
N ASN A 252 -32.87 11.13 -18.15
CA ASN A 252 -33.30 11.79 -19.38
C ASN A 252 -32.20 12.72 -19.90
N ASP A 253 -32.46 13.43 -20.99
CA ASP A 253 -31.48 14.34 -21.61
C ASP A 253 -31.07 15.48 -20.67
N ALA A 254 -31.97 15.96 -19.82
CA ALA A 254 -31.65 17.00 -18.84
C ALA A 254 -30.67 16.50 -17.79
N PHE A 255 -30.72 15.23 -17.40
CA PHE A 255 -29.71 14.61 -16.54
C PHE A 255 -28.35 14.54 -17.21
N ALA A 256 -28.32 14.12 -18.48
CA ALA A 256 -27.06 14.05 -19.23
C ALA A 256 -26.38 15.42 -19.34
N ASP A 257 -27.15 16.48 -19.61
CA ASP A 257 -26.66 17.88 -19.69
C ASP A 257 -26.18 18.41 -18.32
N GLU A 258 -26.80 17.96 -17.20
CA GLU A 258 -26.39 18.37 -15.83
C GLU A 258 -25.09 17.71 -15.38
N VAL A 259 -24.85 16.43 -15.75
CA VAL A 259 -23.72 15.63 -15.21
C VAL A 259 -22.58 15.38 -16.17
N SER A 260 -22.71 15.79 -17.42
CA SER A 260 -21.72 15.55 -18.47
C SER A 260 -21.64 16.69 -19.48
N GLU A 261 -20.77 16.56 -20.47
CA GLU A 261 -20.65 17.50 -21.60
C GLU A 261 -21.64 17.19 -22.75
N PHE A 262 -22.49 16.17 -22.58
CA PHE A 262 -23.40 15.68 -23.61
C PHE A 262 -24.81 16.23 -23.42
N SER A 263 -25.47 16.54 -24.52
CA SER A 263 -26.82 17.10 -24.51
C SER A 263 -27.93 16.04 -24.53
N THR A 264 -27.60 14.78 -24.79
CA THR A 264 -28.58 13.69 -24.82
C THR A 264 -28.09 12.48 -23.99
N LEU A 265 -29.07 11.74 -23.44
CA LEU A 265 -28.79 10.55 -22.66
C LEU A 265 -28.12 9.45 -23.49
N ASP A 266 -28.44 9.38 -24.80
CA ASP A 266 -27.86 8.37 -25.69
C ASP A 266 -26.38 8.66 -25.97
N GLU A 267 -25.99 9.94 -26.16
CA GLU A 267 -24.58 10.34 -26.29
C GLU A 267 -23.82 10.05 -25.00
N TYR A 268 -24.38 10.35 -23.85
CA TYR A 268 -23.77 10.06 -22.56
C TYR A 268 -23.58 8.55 -22.33
N LYS A 269 -24.58 7.73 -22.68
CA LYS A 269 -24.44 6.24 -22.65
C LYS A 269 -23.35 5.74 -23.59
N ALA A 270 -23.22 6.33 -24.77
CA ALA A 270 -22.16 5.97 -25.72
C ALA A 270 -20.78 6.32 -25.18
N ASP A 271 -20.64 7.43 -24.49
CA ASP A 271 -19.40 7.82 -23.82
C ASP A 271 -19.07 6.90 -22.63
N ILE A 272 -20.04 6.60 -21.77
CA ILE A 272 -19.89 5.62 -20.69
C ILE A 272 -19.39 4.27 -21.27
N ARG A 273 -20.00 3.79 -22.36
CA ARG A 273 -19.60 2.55 -23.02
C ARG A 273 -18.15 2.61 -23.48
N LYS A 274 -17.79 3.70 -24.16
CA LYS A 274 -16.42 3.92 -24.64
C LYS A 274 -15.41 3.93 -23.47
N ASN A 275 -15.73 4.62 -22.39
CA ASN A 275 -14.86 4.68 -21.21
C ASN A 275 -14.72 3.32 -20.52
N LEU A 276 -15.81 2.53 -20.46
CA LEU A 276 -15.78 1.14 -19.97
C LEU A 276 -14.96 0.23 -20.88
N GLU A 277 -15.05 0.39 -22.21
CA GLU A 277 -14.23 -0.35 -23.18
C GLU A 277 -12.75 -0.07 -22.98
N VAL A 278 -12.36 1.22 -22.95
CA VAL A 278 -10.95 1.63 -22.72
C VAL A 278 -10.44 1.06 -21.41
N ARG A 279 -11.19 1.18 -20.32
CA ARG A 279 -10.79 0.65 -19.00
C ARG A 279 -10.61 -0.87 -19.03
N LYS A 280 -11.55 -1.61 -19.62
CA LYS A 280 -11.46 -3.06 -19.75
C LYS A 280 -10.32 -3.51 -20.66
N GLU A 281 -10.05 -2.77 -21.73
CA GLU A 281 -8.90 -3.04 -22.60
C GLU A 281 -7.57 -2.85 -21.87
N GLU A 282 -7.47 -1.79 -21.04
CA GLU A 282 -6.30 -1.56 -20.20
C GLU A 282 -6.15 -2.64 -19.12
N GLU A 283 -7.24 -3.02 -18.44
CA GLU A 283 -7.25 -4.11 -17.46
C GLU A 283 -6.83 -5.44 -18.11
N HIS A 284 -7.35 -5.73 -19.28
CA HIS A 284 -7.01 -6.91 -20.06
C HIS A 284 -5.53 -6.91 -20.48
N LYS A 285 -5.04 -5.76 -20.99
CA LYS A 285 -3.62 -5.59 -21.34
C LYS A 285 -2.73 -5.78 -20.12
N ASN A 286 -3.06 -5.15 -19.00
CA ASN A 286 -2.30 -5.24 -17.76
C ASN A 286 -2.31 -6.68 -17.19
N ALA A 287 -3.45 -7.36 -17.21
CA ALA A 287 -3.56 -8.74 -16.77
C ALA A 287 -2.70 -9.68 -17.64
N LYS A 288 -2.75 -9.52 -18.97
CA LYS A 288 -1.91 -10.25 -19.92
C LYS A 288 -0.41 -9.99 -19.65
N GLN A 289 -0.03 -8.75 -19.46
CA GLN A 289 1.33 -8.33 -19.17
C GLN A 289 1.84 -8.93 -17.84
N ASN A 290 1.04 -8.82 -16.77
CA ASN A 290 1.39 -9.36 -15.47
C ASN A 290 1.59 -10.89 -15.51
N GLU A 291 0.71 -11.63 -16.18
CA GLU A 291 0.83 -13.09 -16.32
C GLU A 291 2.08 -13.47 -17.14
N ALA A 292 2.35 -12.75 -18.23
CA ALA A 292 3.50 -13.00 -19.07
C ALA A 292 4.83 -12.71 -18.35
N VAL A 293 4.88 -11.60 -17.62
CA VAL A 293 6.04 -11.22 -16.78
C VAL A 293 6.24 -12.24 -15.65
N ALA A 294 5.17 -12.63 -14.94
CA ALA A 294 5.25 -13.65 -13.88
C ALA A 294 5.83 -14.97 -14.39
N ALA A 295 5.38 -15.43 -15.58
CA ALA A 295 5.89 -16.64 -16.20
C ALA A 295 7.38 -16.52 -16.61
N ALA A 296 7.83 -15.34 -17.05
CA ALA A 296 9.23 -15.10 -17.39
C ALA A 296 10.12 -15.04 -16.14
N VAL A 297 9.60 -14.48 -15.05
CA VAL A 297 10.29 -14.37 -13.76
C VAL A 297 10.43 -15.74 -13.07
N GLU A 298 9.43 -16.62 -13.19
CA GLU A 298 9.49 -17.98 -12.62
C GLU A 298 10.64 -18.81 -13.24
N ASP A 299 10.91 -18.63 -14.54
CA ASP A 299 11.99 -19.33 -15.25
C ASP A 299 13.38 -18.71 -15.02
N ALA A 300 13.47 -17.48 -14.48
CA ALA A 300 14.72 -16.77 -14.26
C ALA A 300 15.41 -17.19 -12.95
N LYS A 301 16.75 -17.22 -12.96
CA LYS A 301 17.56 -17.50 -11.78
C LYS A 301 18.29 -16.22 -11.34
N ILE A 302 18.06 -15.82 -10.11
CA ILE A 302 18.60 -14.60 -9.52
C ILE A 302 18.92 -14.88 -8.05
N ASP A 303 20.14 -14.57 -7.64
CA ASP A 303 20.54 -14.55 -6.23
C ASP A 303 20.40 -13.13 -5.70
N ILE A 304 19.33 -12.87 -4.93
CA ILE A 304 19.04 -11.54 -4.40
C ILE A 304 19.80 -11.32 -3.09
N PRO A 305 20.69 -10.31 -3.02
CA PRO A 305 21.36 -9.95 -1.78
C PRO A 305 20.38 -9.53 -0.68
N GLU A 306 20.65 -9.93 0.56
CA GLU A 306 19.77 -9.59 1.70
C GLU A 306 19.66 -8.07 1.92
N ALA A 307 20.75 -7.33 1.70
CA ALA A 307 20.74 -5.87 1.80
C ALA A 307 19.81 -5.22 0.76
N MET A 308 19.77 -5.74 -0.48
CA MET A 308 18.82 -5.27 -1.50
C MET A 308 17.36 -5.57 -1.09
N LEU A 309 17.12 -6.78 -0.55
CA LEU A 309 15.80 -7.17 -0.06
C LEU A 309 15.35 -6.26 1.08
N ARG A 310 16.23 -5.98 2.04
CA ARG A 310 15.95 -5.09 3.17
C ARG A 310 15.61 -3.67 2.71
N THR A 311 16.40 -3.13 1.78
CA THR A 311 16.12 -1.81 1.18
C THR A 311 14.73 -1.77 0.54
N GLN A 312 14.37 -2.81 -0.21
CA GLN A 312 13.05 -2.85 -0.86
C GLN A 312 11.89 -2.99 0.14
N GLN A 313 12.07 -3.76 1.22
CA GLN A 313 11.10 -3.82 2.31
C GLN A 313 10.88 -2.45 2.94
N GLU A 314 11.97 -1.69 3.19
CA GLU A 314 11.89 -0.33 3.72
C GLU A 314 11.20 0.63 2.76
N ASN A 315 11.46 0.53 1.46
CA ASN A 315 10.78 1.33 0.45
C ASN A 315 9.28 1.08 0.43
N ILE A 316 8.85 -0.20 0.44
CA ILE A 316 7.43 -0.56 0.51
C ILE A 316 6.79 -0.06 1.82
N ALA A 317 7.50 -0.16 2.94
CA ALA A 317 7.01 0.35 4.22
C ALA A 317 6.86 1.88 4.22
N ASN A 318 7.76 2.60 3.55
CA ASN A 318 7.68 4.05 3.39
C ASN A 318 6.52 4.46 2.47
N GLU A 319 6.31 3.74 1.33
CA GLU A 319 5.13 3.94 0.46
C GLU A 319 3.83 3.74 1.25
N PHE A 320 3.77 2.67 2.06
CA PHE A 320 2.62 2.38 2.92
C PHE A 320 2.40 3.49 3.96
N ALA A 321 3.47 3.97 4.60
CA ALA A 321 3.42 5.06 5.57
C ALA A 321 2.91 6.37 4.94
N GLN A 322 3.35 6.71 3.72
CA GLN A 322 2.88 7.88 2.99
C GLN A 322 1.39 7.77 2.66
N ASN A 323 0.94 6.62 2.15
CA ASN A 323 -0.48 6.39 1.86
C ASN A 323 -1.37 6.50 3.10
N MET A 324 -0.91 5.98 4.24
CA MET A 324 -1.61 6.12 5.50
C MET A 324 -1.66 7.57 5.97
N GLN A 325 -0.59 8.34 5.77
CA GLN A 325 -0.53 9.74 6.14
C GLN A 325 -1.56 10.58 5.36
N TYR A 326 -1.83 10.28 4.09
CA TYR A 326 -2.92 10.89 3.33
C TYR A 326 -4.29 10.59 3.93
N GLN A 327 -4.44 9.45 4.60
CA GLN A 327 -5.67 9.06 5.33
C GLN A 327 -5.70 9.58 6.77
N GLY A 328 -4.72 10.41 7.17
CA GLY A 328 -4.64 11.00 8.52
C GLY A 328 -4.10 10.08 9.61
N MET A 329 -3.54 8.91 9.25
CA MET A 329 -2.95 7.95 10.19
C MET A 329 -1.44 7.86 10.02
N ARG A 330 -0.71 7.65 11.14
CA ARG A 330 0.75 7.41 11.13
C ARG A 330 1.04 5.91 11.22
N LEU A 331 2.13 5.47 10.59
CA LEU A 331 2.58 4.08 10.64
C LEU A 331 2.78 3.58 12.08
N GLU A 332 3.36 4.42 12.96
CA GLU A 332 3.58 4.05 14.36
C GLU A 332 2.26 3.76 15.09
N THR A 333 1.23 4.56 14.81
CA THR A 333 -0.11 4.37 15.38
C THR A 333 -0.74 3.07 14.89
N TYR A 334 -0.60 2.76 13.60
CA TYR A 334 -1.06 1.51 13.02
C TYR A 334 -0.37 0.30 13.65
N LEU A 335 0.96 0.34 13.80
CA LEU A 335 1.74 -0.74 14.43
C LEU A 335 1.34 -0.95 15.89
N GLN A 336 1.03 0.13 16.64
CA GLN A 336 0.51 0.04 18.00
C GLN A 336 -0.87 -0.62 18.05
N TYR A 337 -1.76 -0.27 17.11
CA TYR A 337 -3.11 -0.86 17.01
C TYR A 337 -3.06 -2.35 16.69
N THR A 338 -2.16 -2.75 15.79
CA THR A 338 -2.01 -4.16 15.37
C THR A 338 -1.14 -4.98 16.32
N GLY A 339 -0.46 -4.33 17.29
CA GLY A 339 0.45 -4.99 18.22
C GLY A 339 1.73 -5.53 17.56
N GLN A 340 2.10 -5.02 16.38
CA GLN A 340 3.26 -5.46 15.62
C GLN A 340 4.47 -4.56 15.85
N THR A 341 5.67 -5.15 15.82
CA THR A 341 6.92 -4.39 15.75
C THR A 341 7.22 -4.00 14.29
N LYS A 342 8.09 -2.99 14.11
CA LYS A 342 8.56 -2.59 12.77
C LYS A 342 9.23 -3.75 12.04
N GLU A 343 10.03 -4.56 12.75
CA GLU A 343 10.70 -5.74 12.20
C GLU A 343 9.71 -6.80 11.72
N GLN A 344 8.66 -7.09 12.49
CA GLN A 344 7.61 -8.03 12.08
C GLN A 344 6.85 -7.53 10.85
N PHE A 345 6.58 -6.24 10.79
CA PHE A 345 5.94 -5.62 9.62
C PHE A 345 6.83 -5.72 8.38
N LEU A 346 8.13 -5.42 8.50
CA LEU A 346 9.07 -5.57 7.39
C LEU A 346 9.17 -7.02 6.92
N GLU A 347 9.21 -8.00 7.84
CA GLU A 347 9.25 -9.42 7.47
C GLU A 347 7.99 -9.87 6.71
N GLN A 348 6.82 -9.33 7.03
CA GLN A 348 5.59 -9.56 6.26
C GLN A 348 5.67 -9.02 4.83
N LEU A 349 6.43 -7.95 4.60
CA LEU A 349 6.64 -7.36 3.28
C LEU A 349 7.68 -8.10 2.43
N LYS A 350 8.42 -9.05 3.01
CA LYS A 350 9.50 -9.78 2.35
C LYS A 350 9.08 -10.48 1.03
N PRO A 351 7.97 -11.24 0.98
CA PRO A 351 7.54 -11.86 -0.27
C PRO A 351 7.22 -10.84 -1.37
N GLN A 352 6.60 -9.73 -1.00
CA GLN A 352 6.27 -8.65 -1.93
C GLN A 352 7.54 -7.94 -2.43
N ALA A 353 8.49 -7.69 -1.53
CA ALA A 353 9.78 -7.09 -1.87
C ALA A 353 10.57 -7.99 -2.82
N GLU A 354 10.66 -9.30 -2.54
CA GLU A 354 11.32 -10.27 -3.40
C GLU A 354 10.70 -10.29 -4.80
N GLN A 355 9.36 -10.32 -4.88
CA GLN A 355 8.64 -10.32 -6.15
C GLN A 355 8.91 -9.04 -6.96
N ARG A 356 8.88 -7.86 -6.32
CA ARG A 356 9.20 -6.58 -6.98
C ARG A 356 10.63 -6.56 -7.52
N ILE A 357 11.60 -7.02 -6.72
CA ILE A 357 13.02 -7.09 -7.14
C ILE A 357 13.16 -8.04 -8.34
N ARG A 358 12.61 -9.25 -8.25
CA ARG A 358 12.67 -10.23 -9.36
C ARG A 358 12.07 -9.66 -10.64
N ASN A 359 10.90 -9.05 -10.56
CA ASN A 359 10.24 -8.43 -11.70
C ASN A 359 11.12 -7.35 -12.34
N SER A 360 11.67 -6.42 -11.54
CA SER A 360 12.51 -5.33 -12.04
C SER A 360 13.77 -5.85 -12.71
N LEU A 361 14.50 -6.76 -12.04
CA LEU A 361 15.77 -7.30 -12.54
C LEU A 361 15.57 -8.12 -13.83
N VAL A 362 14.51 -8.93 -13.92
CA VAL A 362 14.22 -9.71 -15.14
C VAL A 362 13.86 -8.78 -16.29
N LEU A 363 13.01 -7.76 -16.05
CA LEU A 363 12.62 -6.82 -17.07
C LEU A 363 13.80 -5.98 -17.58
N GLU A 364 14.68 -5.54 -16.68
CA GLU A 364 15.92 -4.86 -17.05
C GLU A 364 16.83 -5.77 -17.90
N ALA A 365 17.02 -7.02 -17.49
CA ALA A 365 17.84 -7.98 -18.23
C ALA A 365 17.24 -8.28 -19.61
N VAL A 366 15.90 -8.38 -19.74
CA VAL A 366 15.23 -8.52 -21.03
C VAL A 366 15.41 -7.28 -21.89
N ALA A 367 15.29 -6.08 -21.31
CA ALA A 367 15.52 -4.82 -22.00
C ALA A 367 16.96 -4.70 -22.54
N GLU A 368 17.94 -5.22 -21.82
CA GLU A 368 19.34 -5.29 -22.23
C GLU A 368 19.53 -6.33 -23.35
N ALA A 369 18.99 -7.55 -23.19
CA ALA A 369 19.13 -8.63 -24.16
C ALA A 369 18.48 -8.31 -25.51
N GLU A 370 17.37 -7.56 -25.50
CA GLU A 370 16.65 -7.16 -26.73
C GLU A 370 17.04 -5.77 -27.24
N ASN A 371 18.03 -5.11 -26.60
CA ASN A 371 18.47 -3.76 -26.93
C ASN A 371 17.31 -2.77 -27.03
N ILE A 372 16.39 -2.80 -26.06
CA ILE A 372 15.23 -1.90 -26.04
C ILE A 372 15.70 -0.47 -25.74
N GLU A 373 15.53 0.40 -26.71
CA GLU A 373 15.85 1.82 -26.56
C GLU A 373 14.59 2.65 -26.30
N VAL A 374 14.75 3.71 -25.54
CA VAL A 374 13.72 4.72 -25.29
C VAL A 374 14.01 5.92 -26.17
N THR A 375 13.08 6.26 -27.05
CA THR A 375 13.16 7.42 -27.93
C THR A 375 12.62 8.68 -27.27
N ASP A 376 12.94 9.85 -27.81
CA ASP A 376 12.36 11.11 -27.37
C ASP A 376 10.84 11.17 -27.58
N GLU A 377 10.32 10.39 -28.53
CA GLU A 377 8.89 10.27 -28.77
C GLU A 377 8.20 9.46 -27.65
N ASP A 378 8.85 8.40 -27.16
CA ASP A 378 8.36 7.63 -25.99
C ASP A 378 8.23 8.53 -24.75
N LEU A 379 9.23 9.39 -24.51
CA LEU A 379 9.20 10.32 -23.38
C LEU A 379 8.09 11.36 -23.53
N LYS A 380 7.90 11.92 -24.72
CA LYS A 380 6.80 12.86 -24.99
C LYS A 380 5.44 12.22 -24.77
N ASN A 381 5.26 10.98 -25.21
CA ASN A 381 4.04 10.23 -25.01
C ASN A 381 3.79 10.00 -23.50
N GLU A 382 4.85 9.75 -22.74
CA GLU A 382 4.74 9.58 -21.29
C GLU A 382 4.40 10.90 -20.57
N TYR A 383 5.01 12.02 -20.97
CA TYR A 383 4.65 13.35 -20.47
C TYR A 383 3.19 13.68 -20.78
N GLN A 384 2.71 13.34 -21.99
CA GLN A 384 1.30 13.55 -22.35
C GLN A 384 0.36 12.73 -21.46
N LYS A 385 0.65 11.44 -21.23
CA LYS A 385 -0.15 10.59 -20.32
C LYS A 385 -0.21 11.15 -18.90
N MET A 386 0.93 11.61 -18.37
CA MET A 386 0.96 12.25 -17.06
C MET A 386 0.15 13.54 -17.03
N ALA A 387 0.27 14.37 -18.09
CA ALA A 387 -0.49 15.60 -18.22
C ALA A 387 -2.01 15.35 -18.22
N ASP A 388 -2.44 14.35 -18.97
CA ASP A 388 -3.85 13.94 -19.05
C ASP A 388 -4.34 13.38 -17.71
N GLN A 389 -3.53 12.56 -17.05
CA GLN A 389 -3.87 11.95 -15.75
C GLN A 389 -4.02 12.98 -14.63
N TYR A 390 -3.15 13.99 -14.61
CA TYR A 390 -3.16 15.02 -13.57
C TYR A 390 -3.90 16.30 -13.97
N HIS A 391 -4.53 16.30 -15.15
CA HIS A 391 -5.25 17.46 -15.72
C HIS A 391 -4.41 18.73 -15.72
N MET A 392 -3.13 18.63 -16.14
CA MET A 392 -2.21 19.75 -16.17
C MET A 392 -1.56 19.90 -17.56
N PRO A 393 -1.08 21.10 -17.91
CA PRO A 393 -0.36 21.31 -19.17
C PRO A 393 0.93 20.48 -19.25
N VAL A 394 1.23 19.92 -20.43
CA VAL A 394 2.43 19.08 -20.69
C VAL A 394 3.72 19.82 -20.32
N GLU A 395 3.78 21.13 -20.58
CA GLU A 395 4.95 21.97 -20.28
C GLU A 395 5.28 22.01 -18.78
N ASN A 396 4.28 21.80 -17.91
CA ASN A 396 4.51 21.73 -16.46
C ASN A 396 5.10 20.38 -16.08
N VAL A 397 4.66 19.28 -16.72
CA VAL A 397 5.24 17.96 -16.54
C VAL A 397 6.69 17.94 -17.01
N GLU A 398 6.98 18.49 -18.19
CA GLU A 398 8.34 18.58 -18.73
C GLU A 398 9.30 19.32 -17.78
N LYS A 399 8.83 20.40 -17.14
CA LYS A 399 9.64 21.13 -16.13
C LYS A 399 9.98 20.31 -14.90
N VAL A 400 9.10 19.43 -14.46
CA VAL A 400 9.38 18.52 -13.33
C VAL A 400 10.55 17.59 -13.67
N PHE A 401 10.60 17.12 -14.92
CA PHE A 401 11.65 16.23 -15.42
C PHE A 401 12.81 16.97 -16.10
N GLU A 402 13.05 18.26 -15.78
CA GLU A 402 14.12 19.04 -16.43
C GLU A 402 15.53 18.58 -16.04
N SER A 403 15.71 17.99 -14.85
CA SER A 403 17.00 17.47 -14.42
C SER A 403 17.39 16.20 -15.19
N ASP A 404 18.67 16.06 -15.53
CA ASP A 404 19.18 14.89 -16.26
C ASP A 404 18.91 13.58 -15.48
N GLN A 405 19.02 13.61 -14.16
CA GLN A 405 18.76 12.46 -13.31
C GLN A 405 17.30 12.00 -13.39
N MET A 406 16.33 12.93 -13.28
CA MET A 406 14.90 12.59 -13.40
C MET A 406 14.54 12.07 -14.78
N LYS A 407 15.18 12.63 -15.85
CA LYS A 407 15.00 12.12 -17.22
C LYS A 407 15.54 10.70 -17.37
N ASP A 408 16.70 10.41 -16.78
CA ASP A 408 17.30 9.08 -16.84
C ASP A 408 16.50 8.05 -16.03
N ASP A 409 15.94 8.43 -14.89
CA ASP A 409 15.06 7.57 -14.11
C ASP A 409 13.76 7.29 -14.88
N LEU A 410 13.14 8.30 -15.49
CA LEU A 410 11.97 8.11 -16.35
C LEU A 410 12.28 7.22 -17.57
N LYS A 411 13.46 7.38 -18.20
CA LYS A 411 13.89 6.49 -19.29
C LYS A 411 14.00 5.04 -18.84
N LYS A 412 14.54 4.78 -17.65
CA LYS A 412 14.60 3.43 -17.07
C LYS A 412 13.20 2.85 -16.88
N ASP A 413 12.26 3.62 -16.32
CA ASP A 413 10.89 3.17 -16.11
C ASP A 413 10.18 2.86 -17.43
N VAL A 414 10.32 3.73 -18.43
CA VAL A 414 9.76 3.51 -19.77
C VAL A 414 10.39 2.28 -20.43
N ARG A 415 11.71 2.07 -20.27
CA ARG A 415 12.43 0.92 -20.80
C ARG A 415 11.93 -0.39 -20.19
N ILE A 416 11.73 -0.43 -18.87
CA ILE A 416 11.18 -1.59 -18.13
C ILE A 416 9.77 -1.88 -18.62
N ARG A 417 8.93 -0.87 -18.81
CA ARG A 417 7.55 -1.02 -19.31
C ARG A 417 7.54 -1.58 -20.73
N LYS A 418 8.40 -1.06 -21.63
CA LYS A 418 8.56 -1.60 -22.99
C LYS A 418 9.04 -3.05 -22.99
N ALA A 419 9.89 -3.45 -22.04
CA ALA A 419 10.29 -4.85 -21.89
C ALA A 419 9.12 -5.74 -21.44
N ALA A 420 8.28 -5.26 -20.54
CA ALA A 420 7.08 -5.99 -20.14
C ALA A 420 6.07 -6.13 -21.29
N ASP A 421 5.85 -5.06 -22.06
CA ASP A 421 5.04 -5.11 -23.30
C ASP A 421 5.64 -6.11 -24.30
N PHE A 422 6.96 -6.12 -24.50
CA PHE A 422 7.65 -7.06 -25.39
C PHE A 422 7.42 -8.53 -24.98
N ILE A 423 7.50 -8.85 -23.68
CA ILE A 423 7.23 -10.21 -23.20
C ILE A 423 5.77 -10.59 -23.45
N ALA A 424 4.83 -9.69 -23.15
CA ALA A 424 3.40 -9.89 -23.33
C ALA A 424 3.00 -10.09 -24.81
N ASP A 425 3.60 -9.34 -25.73
CA ASP A 425 3.34 -9.43 -27.16
C ASP A 425 3.89 -10.73 -27.77
N ASN A 426 4.99 -11.23 -27.22
CA ASN A 426 5.57 -12.52 -27.63
C ASN A 426 4.99 -13.72 -26.86
N ALA A 427 4.05 -13.53 -25.93
CA ALA A 427 3.43 -14.61 -25.17
C ALA A 427 2.49 -15.46 -26.04
N LYS A 428 2.37 -16.74 -25.71
CA LYS A 428 1.47 -17.69 -26.39
C LYS A 428 0.25 -17.94 -25.53
N GLU A 429 -0.91 -17.56 -26.02
CA GLU A 429 -2.18 -17.83 -25.36
C GLU A 429 -2.52 -19.33 -25.45
N THR A 430 -2.74 -19.97 -24.32
CA THR A 430 -3.13 -21.36 -24.19
C THR A 430 -4.45 -21.52 -23.46
N LYS A 431 -5.26 -22.54 -23.82
CA LYS A 431 -6.58 -22.74 -23.19
C LYS A 431 -6.54 -23.18 -21.72
N LYS A 432 -5.34 -23.44 -21.16
CA LYS A 432 -5.14 -23.80 -19.75
C LYS A 432 -3.72 -23.40 -19.35
N ALA A 433 -3.58 -22.32 -18.62
CA ALA A 433 -2.38 -22.10 -17.83
C ALA A 433 -2.41 -23.04 -16.61
N LYS A 434 -1.27 -23.64 -16.28
CA LYS A 434 -1.05 -24.28 -14.98
C LYS A 434 -1.16 -23.18 -13.93
N ALA A 435 -2.15 -23.28 -13.04
CA ALA A 435 -2.21 -22.41 -11.89
C ALA A 435 -0.87 -22.46 -11.13
N PRO A 436 -0.30 -21.32 -10.73
CA PRO A 436 0.84 -21.31 -9.83
C PRO A 436 0.42 -22.04 -8.56
N LYS A 437 1.23 -22.97 -8.10
CA LYS A 437 1.07 -23.60 -6.79
C LYS A 437 1.32 -22.52 -5.73
N ALA A 438 0.25 -21.87 -5.31
CA ALA A 438 0.24 -21.21 -4.01
C ALA A 438 0.11 -22.33 -2.99
N GLU A 439 1.14 -22.57 -2.22
CA GLU A 439 1.07 -23.31 -0.97
C GLU A 439 0.24 -22.47 0.01
N ALA A 440 -1.07 -22.71 -0.01
CA ALA A 440 -1.95 -22.30 1.08
C ALA A 440 -2.10 -23.49 2.02
N ASP A 441 -1.23 -23.53 3.02
CA ASP A 441 -1.43 -24.35 4.20
C ASP A 441 -2.33 -23.55 5.15
N ALA A 442 -3.63 -23.76 5.02
CA ALA A 442 -4.62 -23.37 6.02
C ALA A 442 -5.64 -24.48 6.11
N ALA A 443 -5.54 -25.22 7.19
CA ALA A 443 -6.37 -26.32 7.58
C ALA A 443 -7.86 -25.95 7.63
N GLU A 444 -8.65 -26.52 6.73
CA GLU A 444 -10.09 -26.71 6.90
C GLU A 444 -10.37 -28.17 7.21
N GLU A 445 -10.55 -28.48 8.49
CA GLU A 445 -11.16 -29.73 8.93
C GLU A 445 -12.65 -29.70 8.59
N LYS A 446 -13.07 -30.51 7.62
CA LYS A 446 -14.49 -30.84 7.39
C LYS A 446 -14.89 -32.05 8.25
N PRO A 447 -16.03 -32.02 8.95
CA PRO A 447 -16.46 -33.14 9.78
C PRO A 447 -16.92 -34.34 8.94
N LYS A 448 -16.31 -35.52 9.19
CA LYS A 448 -16.71 -36.81 8.63
C LYS A 448 -18.03 -37.27 9.24
N LYS A 449 -19.05 -37.46 8.39
CA LYS A 449 -20.28 -38.18 8.72
C LYS A 449 -19.97 -39.61 9.03
N THR A 450 -20.19 -40.01 10.28
CA THR A 450 -20.18 -41.41 10.73
C THR A 450 -21.52 -42.09 10.43
N ARG A 451 -21.45 -43.13 9.63
CA ARG A 451 -22.55 -44.11 9.42
C ARG A 451 -22.67 -45.05 10.65
N LYS A 452 -23.91 -45.19 11.16
CA LYS A 452 -24.33 -46.21 12.15
C LYS A 452 -24.09 -47.60 11.61
N ALA A 453 -23.52 -48.46 12.44
CA ALA A 453 -23.85 -49.88 12.45
C ALA A 453 -23.85 -50.37 13.91
N ALA A 454 -24.89 -51.10 14.23
CA ALA A 454 -25.27 -51.58 15.55
C ALA A 454 -24.59 -52.90 15.89
N SER A 455 -24.40 -53.17 17.13
CA SER A 455 -24.84 -54.31 17.94
C SER A 455 -23.81 -54.90 18.90
N LYS A 456 -24.31 -55.04 20.11
CA LYS A 456 -24.24 -56.10 21.10
C LYS A 456 -23.06 -56.16 22.10
N LYS A 457 -23.45 -55.89 23.35
CA LYS A 457 -23.32 -56.72 24.59
C LYS A 457 -21.91 -57.26 24.93
N GLU A 458 -21.40 -57.05 26.10
CA GLU A 458 -21.75 -57.61 27.40
C GLU A 458 -20.80 -57.01 28.49
N THR A 459 -21.41 -56.70 29.64
CA THR A 459 -21.01 -56.79 31.02
C THR A 459 -19.55 -56.98 31.41
N GLU A 460 -18.99 -56.12 32.27
CA GLU A 460 -18.74 -56.37 33.72
C GLU A 460 -17.88 -55.22 34.31
N ALA A 461 -18.32 -54.71 35.42
CA ALA A 461 -17.53 -53.98 36.39
C ALA A 461 -17.06 -55.05 37.43
N PRO A 462 -16.26 -54.77 38.49
CA PRO A 462 -15.88 -53.50 39.07
C PRO A 462 -14.42 -53.42 39.65
N ALA A 463 -14.19 -52.35 40.35
CA ALA A 463 -13.37 -52.11 41.55
C ALA A 463 -11.92 -51.66 41.42
N GLU A 464 -11.71 -50.49 42.03
CA GLU A 464 -10.87 -50.13 43.18
C GLU A 464 -9.36 -50.09 42.91
N ASP A 465 -8.70 -49.07 43.22
CA ASP A 465 -8.23 -48.35 44.36
C ASP A 465 -7.00 -47.43 44.01
N ALA A 466 -7.03 -46.30 44.60
CA ALA A 466 -6.03 -45.56 45.35
C ALA A 466 -4.57 -45.43 44.81
N GLU A 467 -4.14 -44.25 44.50
CA GLU A 467 -3.38 -43.30 45.36
C GLU A 467 -3.27 -41.93 44.69
#